data_e96354bc63afdd077e88f4800846940e
#
_entry.id   e96354bc63afdd077e88f4800846940e
#
_cell.length_a   1.000
_cell.length_b   1.000
_cell.length_c   1.000
_cell.angle_alpha   90.00
_cell.angle_beta   90.00
_cell.angle_gamma   90.00
#
_symmetry.space_group_name_H-M   'P 1'
#
loop_
_entity.id
_entity.type
_entity.pdbx_description
1 polymer ?
#
loop_
_entity_poly.entity_id
_entity_poly.type
_entity_poly.pdbx_seq_one_letter_code
_entity_poly.pdbx_strand_id
1 'polypeptide(L)'
;MLDLRHRDKTHGASLRFVSDTRLEGYRHSEAWAKDQYIYFAMEFSQPIARILLEGVATEMKPESTIEQNEIAAAVYIGTGARETTMPLLVKVGISTVDMAGARRNLDAEMPDWDFEKVKLNAKNSWNKELSKIQVFGKKEKDLVNFYTALYHTMIVPNVISDTDGRYRGRDNMIHNAEGYTQYTVFSLWDTF
;
A
#
# COMPACT_ATOMS: atom_id res chain seq x y z
N MET A 1 -11.49 9.17 1.29
CA MET A 1 -11.40 9.15 2.77
C MET A 1 -10.22 8.27 3.15
N LEU A 2 -9.37 8.73 4.06
CA LEU A 2 -8.28 7.95 4.67
C LEU A 2 -8.71 7.60 6.09
N ASP A 3 -8.79 6.32 6.42
CA ASP A 3 -9.17 5.85 7.76
C ASP A 3 -8.07 4.94 8.31
N LEU A 4 -7.36 5.40 9.33
CA LEU A 4 -6.30 4.66 10.01
C LEU A 4 -6.80 3.89 11.24
N ARG A 5 -8.12 3.89 11.50
CA ARG A 5 -8.76 3.22 12.64
C ARG A 5 -9.30 1.83 12.31
N HIS A 6 -9.41 1.52 11.00
CA HIS A 6 -10.23 0.39 10.53
C HIS A 6 -9.80 -0.96 11.15
N ARG A 7 -10.75 -1.64 11.77
CA ARG A 7 -10.75 -2.98 12.37
C ARG A 7 -9.87 -3.15 13.62
N ASP A 8 -8.55 -3.16 13.48
CA ASP A 8 -7.65 -3.55 14.56
C ASP A 8 -7.60 -2.49 15.66
N LYS A 9 -7.19 -2.91 16.88
CA LYS A 9 -6.93 -1.97 17.96
C LYS A 9 -5.76 -1.06 17.57
N THR A 10 -6.02 0.24 17.44
CA THR A 10 -5.01 1.23 17.10
C THR A 10 -4.36 1.77 18.38
N HIS A 11 -3.03 1.79 18.41
CA HIS A 11 -2.22 2.34 19.52
C HIS A 11 -1.66 3.73 19.19
N GLY A 12 -1.56 4.06 17.91
CA GLY A 12 -1.11 5.36 17.44
C GLY A 12 -1.20 5.47 15.93
N ALA A 13 -1.38 6.68 15.46
CA ALA A 13 -1.37 7.01 14.05
C ALA A 13 -0.80 8.40 13.85
N SER A 14 -0.18 8.63 12.69
CA SER A 14 0.27 9.94 12.26
C SER A 14 -0.18 10.21 10.85
N LEU A 15 -0.54 11.45 10.58
CA LEU A 15 -0.79 11.96 9.25
C LEU A 15 -0.04 13.27 9.07
N ARG A 16 0.80 13.34 8.06
CA ARG A 16 1.58 14.50 7.67
C ARG A 16 1.15 14.99 6.28
N PHE A 17 0.79 16.26 6.18
CA PHE A 17 0.53 16.94 4.92
C PHE A 17 1.85 17.50 4.40
N VAL A 18 2.52 16.77 3.50
CA VAL A 18 3.91 17.07 3.09
C VAL A 18 3.95 18.15 2.01
N SER A 19 3.08 18.04 1.01
CA SER A 19 2.98 18.99 -0.10
C SER A 19 1.54 18.98 -0.66
N ASP A 20 1.26 19.84 -1.61
CA ASP A 20 -0.04 19.91 -2.29
C ASP A 20 -0.47 18.61 -2.98
N THR A 21 0.44 17.64 -3.16
CA THR A 21 0.13 16.33 -3.76
C THR A 21 0.53 15.14 -2.90
N ARG A 22 1.17 15.34 -1.72
CA ARG A 22 1.73 14.24 -0.94
C ARG A 22 1.26 14.23 0.52
N LEU A 23 0.81 13.05 0.95
CA LEU A 23 0.55 12.69 2.35
C LEU A 23 1.47 11.57 2.78
N GLU A 24 1.89 11.60 4.04
CA GLU A 24 2.68 10.55 4.68
C GLU A 24 2.14 10.28 6.07
N GLY A 25 2.46 9.12 6.62
CA GLY A 25 2.09 8.81 7.98
C GLY A 25 2.40 7.38 8.37
N TYR A 26 1.91 7.01 9.53
CA TYR A 26 1.97 5.63 10.00
C TYR A 26 0.69 5.24 10.74
N ARG A 27 0.51 3.94 10.86
CA ARG A 27 -0.43 3.31 11.78
C ARG A 27 0.32 2.28 12.62
N HIS A 28 0.15 2.36 13.94
CA HIS A 28 0.56 1.38 14.90
C HIS A 28 -0.67 0.67 15.44
N SER A 29 -0.77 -0.63 15.25
CA SER A 29 -1.96 -1.40 15.61
C SER A 29 -1.62 -2.79 16.13
N GLU A 30 -2.61 -3.40 16.79
CA GLU A 30 -2.57 -4.74 17.34
C GLU A 30 -3.79 -5.53 16.87
N ALA A 31 -3.53 -6.73 16.33
CA ALA A 31 -4.53 -7.75 16.05
C ALA A 31 -3.87 -9.14 16.11
N TRP A 32 -3.81 -9.86 15.00
CA TRP A 32 -3.02 -11.10 14.88
C TRP A 32 -1.53 -10.86 15.06
N ALA A 33 -1.02 -9.78 14.48
CA ALA A 33 0.28 -9.24 14.83
C ALA A 33 0.10 -8.36 16.08
N LYS A 34 0.77 -8.71 17.18
CA LYS A 34 0.62 -8.01 18.47
C LYS A 34 1.20 -6.60 18.47
N ASP A 35 2.10 -6.30 17.55
CA ASP A 35 2.78 -5.02 17.47
C ASP A 35 3.15 -4.77 16.00
N GLN A 36 2.28 -4.03 15.27
CA GLN A 36 2.40 -3.84 13.85
C GLN A 36 2.50 -2.36 13.50
N TYR A 37 3.61 -1.99 12.86
CA TYR A 37 3.82 -0.68 12.28
C TYR A 37 3.71 -0.75 10.77
N ILE A 38 2.85 0.10 10.19
CA ILE A 38 2.76 0.33 8.75
C ILE A 38 2.93 1.82 8.50
N TYR A 39 4.04 2.16 7.86
CA TYR A 39 4.30 3.50 7.35
C TYR A 39 3.83 3.59 5.91
N PHE A 40 3.35 4.76 5.50
CA PHE A 40 2.90 4.99 4.14
C PHE A 40 3.35 6.34 3.59
N ALA A 41 3.56 6.38 2.28
CA ALA A 41 3.67 7.59 1.49
C ALA A 41 2.64 7.51 0.36
N MET A 42 1.85 8.57 0.19
CA MET A 42 0.76 8.62 -0.77
C MET A 42 0.90 9.87 -1.64
N GLU A 43 0.83 9.69 -2.95
CA GLU A 43 0.83 10.78 -3.92
C GLU A 43 -0.44 10.80 -4.75
N PHE A 44 -0.91 12.01 -5.04
CA PHE A 44 -2.10 12.27 -5.85
C PHE A 44 -1.68 12.95 -7.15
N SER A 45 -2.28 12.55 -8.26
CA SER A 45 -2.03 13.18 -9.58
C SER A 45 -2.63 14.58 -9.71
N GLN A 46 -3.43 15.02 -8.73
CA GLN A 46 -4.07 16.32 -8.67
C GLN A 46 -3.86 16.93 -7.28
N PRO A 47 -3.86 18.27 -7.16
CA PRO A 47 -3.61 18.94 -5.89
C PRO A 47 -4.65 18.59 -4.82
N ILE A 48 -4.21 18.49 -3.59
CA ILE A 48 -5.03 18.41 -2.39
C ILE A 48 -5.56 19.82 -2.09
N ALA A 49 -6.87 20.01 -2.23
CA ALA A 49 -7.51 21.31 -1.94
C ALA A 49 -7.58 21.55 -0.44
N ARG A 50 -7.94 20.53 0.33
CA ARG A 50 -8.03 20.60 1.81
C ARG A 50 -8.09 19.21 2.43
N ILE A 51 -7.77 19.13 3.72
CA ILE A 51 -7.89 17.91 4.53
C ILE A 51 -8.68 18.24 5.79
N LEU A 52 -9.78 17.53 6.00
CA LEU A 52 -10.60 17.65 7.20
C LEU A 52 -10.43 16.38 8.04
N LEU A 53 -10.13 16.55 9.31
CA LEU A 53 -10.06 15.44 10.26
C LEU A 53 -11.44 15.20 10.87
N GLU A 54 -11.81 13.94 11.04
CA GLU A 54 -13.04 13.58 11.73
C GLU A 54 -12.96 14.02 13.20
N GLY A 55 -14.03 14.64 13.69
CA GLY A 55 -14.10 15.14 15.08
C GLY A 55 -13.31 16.42 15.36
N VAL A 56 -12.65 17.01 14.36
CA VAL A 56 -11.89 18.24 14.48
C VAL A 56 -12.47 19.30 13.52
N ALA A 57 -12.86 20.43 14.07
CA ALA A 57 -13.43 21.54 13.26
C ALA A 57 -12.40 22.27 12.39
N THR A 58 -11.11 21.99 12.59
CA THR A 58 -10.01 22.70 11.93
C THR A 58 -9.43 21.88 10.78
N GLU A 59 -9.20 22.55 9.68
CA GLU A 59 -8.53 22.01 8.50
C GLU A 59 -7.02 21.81 8.75
N MET A 60 -6.46 20.69 8.24
CA MET A 60 -5.02 20.47 8.26
C MET A 60 -4.30 21.46 7.36
N LYS A 61 -3.29 22.13 7.89
CA LYS A 61 -2.45 23.05 7.10
C LYS A 61 -1.36 22.30 6.35
N PRO A 62 -0.94 22.78 5.17
CA PRO A 62 0.28 22.29 4.52
C PRO A 62 1.47 22.25 5.49
N GLU A 63 2.35 21.27 5.33
CA GLU A 63 3.55 21.03 6.15
C GLU A 63 3.26 20.71 7.63
N SER A 64 1.98 20.47 8.00
CA SER A 64 1.61 20.09 9.36
C SER A 64 1.60 18.56 9.55
N THR A 65 1.77 18.16 10.81
CA THR A 65 1.66 16.77 11.24
C THR A 65 0.69 16.66 12.39
N ILE A 66 -0.14 15.62 12.37
CA ILE A 66 -1.03 15.27 13.47
C ILE A 66 -0.69 13.85 13.92
N GLU A 67 -0.61 13.68 15.23
CA GLU A 67 -0.43 12.40 15.90
C GLU A 67 -1.54 12.19 16.91
N GLN A 68 -2.25 11.07 16.78
CA GLN A 68 -3.36 10.67 17.65
C GLN A 68 -3.44 9.14 17.70
N ASN A 69 -4.20 8.60 18.66
CA ASN A 69 -4.46 7.17 18.68
C ASN A 69 -5.29 6.72 17.49
N GLU A 70 -6.20 7.57 17.04
CA GLU A 70 -7.12 7.27 15.94
C GLU A 70 -7.20 8.48 15.00
N ILE A 71 -6.97 8.26 13.70
CA ILE A 71 -7.07 9.28 12.68
C ILE A 71 -8.00 8.79 11.57
N ALA A 72 -9.01 9.61 11.24
CA ALA A 72 -9.72 9.53 9.99
C ALA A 72 -9.77 10.91 9.35
N ALA A 73 -9.54 10.96 8.05
CA ALA A 73 -9.44 12.20 7.30
C ALA A 73 -10.21 12.14 5.98
N ALA A 74 -10.93 13.20 5.65
CA ALA A 74 -11.47 13.44 4.33
C ALA A 74 -10.47 14.31 3.55
N VAL A 75 -9.92 13.76 2.47
CA VAL A 75 -9.00 14.45 1.57
C VAL A 75 -9.79 14.91 0.36
N TYR A 76 -9.87 16.22 0.16
CA TYR A 76 -10.54 16.85 -0.98
C TYR A 76 -9.50 17.19 -2.04
N ILE A 77 -9.75 16.72 -3.25
CA ILE A 77 -8.83 16.84 -4.38
C ILE A 77 -9.38 17.83 -5.40
N GLY A 78 -8.50 18.59 -6.02
CA GLY A 78 -8.82 19.52 -7.11
C GLY A 78 -8.75 20.99 -6.70
N THR A 79 -8.83 21.85 -7.70
CA THR A 79 -8.67 23.31 -7.54
C THR A 79 -9.97 24.05 -7.13
N GLY A 80 -11.04 23.32 -6.84
CA GLY A 80 -12.32 23.87 -6.40
C GLY A 80 -13.17 24.59 -7.47
N ALA A 81 -12.63 24.84 -8.66
CA ALA A 81 -13.27 25.71 -9.65
C ALA A 81 -13.79 25.01 -10.92
N ARG A 82 -13.45 23.75 -11.17
CA ARG A 82 -13.91 22.98 -12.35
C ARG A 82 -13.98 21.49 -12.05
N GLU A 83 -15.05 20.84 -12.48
CA GLU A 83 -15.08 19.39 -12.66
C GLU A 83 -13.98 19.03 -13.67
N THR A 84 -12.95 18.32 -13.20
CA THR A 84 -11.95 17.79 -14.11
C THR A 84 -12.47 16.47 -14.67
N THR A 85 -12.48 16.32 -15.98
CA THR A 85 -12.80 15.06 -16.65
C THR A 85 -11.65 14.05 -16.55
N MET A 86 -10.50 14.47 -16.03
CA MET A 86 -9.31 13.64 -15.86
C MET A 86 -9.47 12.75 -14.62
N PRO A 87 -9.20 11.44 -14.74
CA PRO A 87 -9.24 10.54 -13.59
C PRO A 87 -8.21 10.95 -12.53
N LEU A 88 -8.60 10.86 -11.27
CA LEU A 88 -7.67 10.97 -10.16
C LEU A 88 -6.85 9.68 -10.08
N LEU A 89 -5.53 9.78 -10.19
CA LEU A 89 -4.62 8.69 -9.92
C LEU A 89 -4.01 8.88 -8.53
N VAL A 90 -3.81 7.77 -7.83
CA VAL A 90 -3.19 7.74 -6.50
C VAL A 90 -2.13 6.65 -6.50
N LYS A 91 -0.92 7.00 -6.04
CA LYS A 91 0.16 6.05 -5.78
C LYS A 91 0.37 5.93 -4.28
N VAL A 92 0.60 4.70 -3.81
CA VAL A 92 0.85 4.44 -2.37
C VAL A 92 2.04 3.51 -2.24
N GLY A 93 3.05 3.95 -1.51
CA GLY A 93 4.16 3.12 -1.02
C GLY A 93 3.95 2.81 0.45
N ILE A 94 4.29 1.61 0.86
CA ILE A 94 4.25 1.18 2.27
C ILE A 94 5.61 0.66 2.71
N SER A 95 5.86 0.71 4.02
CA SER A 95 7.04 0.12 4.66
C SER A 95 6.69 -0.32 6.08
N THR A 96 7.33 -1.36 6.56
CA THR A 96 7.27 -1.75 7.98
C THR A 96 8.42 -1.13 8.79
N VAL A 97 9.32 -0.39 8.14
CA VAL A 97 10.54 0.16 8.73
C VAL A 97 10.35 1.60 9.17
N ASP A 98 10.14 2.51 8.22
CA ASP A 98 9.95 3.94 8.45
C ASP A 98 9.26 4.66 7.28
N MET A 99 8.90 5.93 7.47
CA MET A 99 8.30 6.76 6.41
C MET A 99 9.26 7.00 5.23
N ALA A 100 10.57 7.04 5.49
CA ALA A 100 11.56 7.18 4.43
C ALA A 100 11.64 5.90 3.57
N GLY A 101 11.44 4.72 4.17
CA GLY A 101 11.26 3.45 3.47
C GLY A 101 10.04 3.46 2.57
N ALA A 102 8.89 3.88 3.09
CA ALA A 102 7.66 3.99 2.29
C ALA A 102 7.83 4.92 1.07
N ARG A 103 8.53 6.05 1.23
CA ARG A 103 8.85 6.95 0.11
C ARG A 103 9.75 6.28 -0.93
N ARG A 104 10.85 5.66 -0.49
CA ARG A 104 11.77 4.97 -1.40
C ARG A 104 11.09 3.86 -2.18
N ASN A 105 10.25 3.08 -1.51
CA ASN A 105 9.48 2.02 -2.17
C ASN A 105 8.55 2.60 -3.23
N LEU A 106 7.82 3.68 -2.91
CA LEU A 106 6.96 4.37 -3.86
C LEU A 106 7.74 4.88 -5.08
N ASP A 107 8.84 5.60 -4.84
CA ASP A 107 9.65 6.22 -5.91
C ASP A 107 10.34 5.16 -6.79
N ALA A 108 10.77 4.03 -6.23
CA ALA A 108 11.45 2.96 -6.94
C ALA A 108 10.47 2.07 -7.75
N GLU A 109 9.31 1.75 -7.18
CA GLU A 109 8.37 0.81 -7.79
C GLU A 109 7.37 1.49 -8.73
N MET A 110 7.02 2.76 -8.47
CA MET A 110 6.07 3.55 -9.27
C MET A 110 6.60 4.95 -9.59
N PRO A 111 7.68 5.06 -10.40
CA PRO A 111 8.32 6.35 -10.67
C PRO A 111 7.46 7.29 -11.53
N ASP A 112 6.55 6.74 -12.33
CA ASP A 112 5.68 7.50 -13.24
C ASP A 112 4.19 7.33 -12.93
N TRP A 113 3.33 8.07 -13.69
CA TRP A 113 1.87 8.05 -13.55
C TRP A 113 1.16 7.23 -14.63
N ASP A 114 1.88 6.35 -15.33
CA ASP A 114 1.32 5.52 -16.39
C ASP A 114 0.60 4.28 -15.80
N PHE A 115 -0.67 4.45 -15.46
CA PHE A 115 -1.52 3.38 -14.93
C PHE A 115 -1.63 2.17 -15.90
N GLU A 116 -1.75 2.42 -17.21
CA GLU A 116 -1.89 1.33 -18.18
C GLU A 116 -0.60 0.52 -18.32
N LYS A 117 0.56 1.16 -18.18
CA LYS A 117 1.86 0.48 -18.14
C LYS A 117 1.97 -0.42 -16.89
N VAL A 118 1.58 0.08 -15.70
CA VAL A 118 1.59 -0.71 -14.46
C VAL A 118 0.68 -1.93 -14.59
N LYS A 119 -0.55 -1.74 -15.08
CA LYS A 119 -1.52 -2.80 -15.32
C LYS A 119 -1.01 -3.83 -16.33
N LEU A 120 -0.38 -3.38 -17.43
CA LEU A 120 0.21 -4.28 -18.43
C LEU A 120 1.38 -5.08 -17.85
N ASN A 121 2.26 -4.45 -17.07
CA ASN A 121 3.39 -5.11 -16.41
C ASN A 121 2.90 -6.18 -15.42
N ALA A 122 1.90 -5.86 -14.60
CA ALA A 122 1.28 -6.82 -13.68
C ALA A 122 0.70 -8.02 -14.44
N LYS A 123 -0.07 -7.77 -15.52
CA LYS A 123 -0.62 -8.82 -16.37
C LYS A 123 0.46 -9.71 -16.97
N ASN A 124 1.53 -9.11 -17.49
CA ASN A 124 2.64 -9.86 -18.10
C ASN A 124 3.39 -10.71 -17.06
N SER A 125 3.62 -10.17 -15.88
CA SER A 125 4.26 -10.89 -14.77
C SER A 125 3.42 -12.11 -14.35
N TRP A 126 2.12 -11.96 -14.16
CA TRP A 126 1.22 -13.08 -13.86
C TRP A 126 1.14 -14.10 -14.99
N ASN A 127 1.03 -13.66 -16.24
CA ASN A 127 1.00 -14.55 -17.39
C ASN A 127 2.30 -15.37 -17.50
N LYS A 128 3.46 -14.76 -17.22
CA LYS A 128 4.74 -15.46 -17.20
C LYS A 128 4.76 -16.59 -16.17
N GLU A 129 4.25 -16.34 -14.97
CA GLU A 129 4.22 -17.36 -13.91
C GLU A 129 3.17 -18.45 -14.19
N LEU A 130 1.95 -18.07 -14.52
CA LEU A 130 0.86 -19.01 -14.78
C LEU A 130 1.11 -19.87 -16.02
N SER A 131 1.81 -19.38 -17.03
CA SER A 131 2.14 -20.12 -18.25
C SER A 131 3.20 -21.20 -18.07
N LYS A 132 3.84 -21.31 -16.90
CA LYS A 132 4.76 -22.41 -16.58
C LYS A 132 4.07 -23.77 -16.58
N ILE A 133 2.75 -23.81 -16.36
CA ILE A 133 1.94 -25.00 -16.48
C ILE A 133 0.86 -24.73 -17.53
N GLN A 134 0.90 -25.46 -18.62
CA GLN A 134 -0.08 -25.34 -19.70
C GLN A 134 -1.03 -26.55 -19.66
N VAL A 135 -2.31 -26.27 -19.51
CA VAL A 135 -3.37 -27.29 -19.53
C VAL A 135 -4.32 -27.05 -20.68
N PHE A 136 -4.83 -28.15 -21.24
CA PHE A 136 -5.78 -28.13 -22.32
C PHE A 136 -7.06 -28.85 -21.88
N GLY A 137 -8.20 -28.25 -22.11
CA GLY A 137 -9.51 -28.79 -21.73
C GLY A 137 -10.59 -28.38 -22.69
N LYS A 138 -11.65 -29.20 -22.79
CA LYS A 138 -12.79 -28.91 -23.66
C LYS A 138 -13.76 -27.89 -23.06
N LYS A 139 -13.73 -27.71 -21.73
CA LYS A 139 -14.62 -26.81 -21.01
C LYS A 139 -13.83 -25.62 -20.47
N GLU A 140 -14.19 -24.42 -20.88
CA GLU A 140 -13.57 -23.17 -20.40
C GLU A 140 -13.61 -23.03 -18.87
N LYS A 141 -14.73 -23.43 -18.25
CA LYS A 141 -14.90 -23.40 -16.79
C LYS A 141 -13.80 -24.20 -16.07
N ASP A 142 -13.39 -25.35 -16.60
CA ASP A 142 -12.36 -26.17 -15.96
C ASP A 142 -10.98 -25.50 -16.07
N LEU A 143 -10.71 -24.81 -17.18
CA LEU A 143 -9.49 -24.01 -17.35
C LEU A 143 -9.46 -22.81 -16.41
N VAL A 144 -10.58 -22.09 -16.29
CA VAL A 144 -10.70 -20.97 -15.34
C VAL A 144 -10.46 -21.45 -13.91
N ASN A 145 -11.10 -22.56 -13.50
CA ASN A 145 -10.91 -23.13 -12.16
C ASN A 145 -9.45 -23.50 -11.90
N PHE A 146 -8.81 -24.17 -12.89
CA PHE A 146 -7.41 -24.57 -12.76
C PHE A 146 -6.49 -23.37 -12.59
N TYR A 147 -6.58 -22.37 -13.46
CA TYR A 147 -5.69 -21.20 -13.38
C TYR A 147 -6.02 -20.30 -12.18
N THR A 148 -7.27 -20.26 -11.73
CA THR A 148 -7.61 -19.59 -10.48
C THR A 148 -6.96 -20.28 -9.28
N ALA A 149 -7.02 -21.62 -9.21
CA ALA A 149 -6.36 -22.37 -8.16
C ALA A 149 -4.84 -22.19 -8.20
N LEU A 150 -4.23 -22.25 -9.40
CA LEU A 150 -2.80 -22.02 -9.58
C LEU A 150 -2.40 -20.60 -9.14
N TYR A 151 -3.18 -19.58 -9.49
CA TYR A 151 -2.98 -18.20 -9.02
C TYR A 151 -2.99 -18.14 -7.50
N HIS A 152 -3.95 -18.79 -6.83
CA HIS A 152 -4.04 -18.79 -5.36
C HIS A 152 -2.80 -19.39 -4.70
N THR A 153 -2.16 -20.39 -5.30
CA THR A 153 -0.92 -20.96 -4.75
C THR A 153 0.28 -20.00 -4.78
N MET A 154 0.17 -18.88 -5.51
CA MET A 154 1.24 -17.91 -5.71
C MET A 154 0.99 -16.56 -5.02
N ILE A 155 -0.12 -16.42 -4.27
CA ILE A 155 -0.47 -15.17 -3.57
C ILE A 155 0.49 -14.91 -2.40
N VAL A 156 0.98 -15.95 -1.77
CA VAL A 156 1.96 -15.92 -0.67
C VAL A 156 3.17 -16.79 -1.02
N PRO A 157 4.34 -16.51 -0.47
CA PRO A 157 4.68 -15.46 0.51
C PRO A 157 4.81 -14.07 -0.12
N ASN A 158 4.66 -13.02 0.70
CA ASN A 158 4.79 -11.62 0.28
C ASN A 158 6.20 -11.10 0.60
N VAL A 159 6.77 -10.28 -0.28
CA VAL A 159 7.99 -9.53 0.03
C VAL A 159 7.68 -8.51 1.12
N ILE A 160 8.50 -8.48 2.20
CA ILE A 160 8.35 -7.53 3.30
C ILE A 160 9.53 -6.57 3.42
N SER A 161 10.67 -6.89 2.78
CA SER A 161 11.80 -5.96 2.75
C SER A 161 11.50 -4.76 1.87
N ASP A 162 11.92 -3.59 2.33
CA ASP A 162 11.96 -2.37 1.54
C ASP A 162 12.94 -2.52 0.36
N THR A 163 12.87 -1.63 -0.60
CA THR A 163 13.75 -1.63 -1.79
C THR A 163 15.24 -1.45 -1.46
N ASP A 164 15.54 -0.93 -0.27
CA ASP A 164 16.93 -0.83 0.26
C ASP A 164 17.36 -2.07 1.06
N GLY A 165 16.53 -3.12 1.11
CA GLY A 165 16.80 -4.38 1.81
C GLY A 165 16.43 -4.39 3.29
N ARG A 166 16.06 -3.27 3.89
CA ARG A 166 15.65 -3.24 5.30
C ARG A 166 14.28 -3.85 5.52
N TYR A 167 14.08 -4.48 6.66
CA TYR A 167 12.78 -5.02 7.07
C TYR A 167 12.66 -5.07 8.60
N ARG A 168 11.44 -5.10 9.09
CA ARG A 168 11.17 -5.34 10.51
C ARG A 168 11.03 -6.83 10.75
N GLY A 169 11.90 -7.37 11.64
CA GLY A 169 11.88 -8.77 12.04
C GLY A 169 10.75 -9.09 13.03
N ARG A 170 10.57 -10.38 13.33
CA ARG A 170 9.61 -10.85 14.35
C ARG A 170 10.00 -10.47 15.78
N ASP A 171 11.25 -10.11 15.99
CA ASP A 171 11.79 -9.52 17.22
C ASP A 171 11.52 -8.00 17.34
N ASN A 172 10.79 -7.44 16.39
CA ASN A 172 10.47 -6.02 16.27
C ASN A 172 11.67 -5.12 15.95
N MET A 173 12.86 -5.69 15.68
CA MET A 173 14.05 -4.96 15.31
C MET A 173 14.13 -4.77 13.79
N ILE A 174 14.87 -3.75 13.37
CA ILE A 174 15.12 -3.50 11.95
C ILE A 174 16.38 -4.25 11.55
N HIS A 175 16.25 -5.08 10.53
CA HIS A 175 17.31 -5.88 9.93
C HIS A 175 17.58 -5.44 8.50
N ASN A 176 18.69 -5.93 7.92
CA ASN A 176 19.01 -5.74 6.51
C ASN A 176 19.17 -7.11 5.83
N ALA A 177 18.47 -7.31 4.72
CA ALA A 177 18.52 -8.52 3.92
C ALA A 177 19.67 -8.42 2.91
N GLU A 178 20.88 -8.85 3.32
CA GLU A 178 22.06 -8.85 2.47
C GLU A 178 22.13 -10.15 1.67
N GLY A 179 21.97 -10.04 0.35
CA GLY A 179 22.06 -11.20 -0.56
C GLY A 179 20.83 -12.13 -0.58
N TYR A 180 19.75 -11.74 0.08
CA TYR A 180 18.46 -12.47 0.02
C TYR A 180 17.27 -11.49 0.04
N THR A 181 16.08 -11.99 -0.29
CA THR A 181 14.81 -11.24 -0.14
C THR A 181 14.06 -11.78 1.07
N GLN A 182 13.68 -10.92 1.99
CA GLN A 182 12.88 -11.31 3.13
C GLN A 182 11.40 -11.39 2.75
N TYR A 183 10.79 -12.52 3.05
CA TYR A 183 9.37 -12.77 2.82
C TYR A 183 8.60 -12.91 4.12
N THR A 184 7.30 -12.67 4.06
CA THR A 184 6.36 -12.90 5.15
C THR A 184 5.07 -13.55 4.64
N VAL A 185 4.33 -14.16 5.55
CA VAL A 185 2.97 -14.67 5.32
C VAL A 185 2.05 -14.00 6.32
N PHE A 186 1.09 -13.20 5.82
CA PHE A 186 0.14 -12.48 6.66
C PHE A 186 -1.00 -13.39 7.14
N SER A 187 -1.34 -14.42 6.38
CA SER A 187 -2.38 -15.39 6.72
C SER A 187 -2.02 -16.77 6.20
N LEU A 188 -2.15 -17.79 7.03
CA LEU A 188 -1.99 -19.19 6.61
C LEU A 188 -3.22 -19.74 5.88
N TRP A 189 -4.35 -19.03 5.88
CA TRP A 189 -5.56 -19.43 5.18
C TRP A 189 -5.41 -19.42 3.66
N ASP A 190 -4.49 -18.60 3.14
CA ASP A 190 -4.25 -18.43 1.70
C ASP A 190 -3.13 -19.37 1.19
N THR A 191 -2.69 -20.33 2.00
CA THR A 191 -1.57 -21.25 1.64
C THR A 191 -2.03 -22.66 1.25
N PHE A 192 -3.33 -22.87 1.08
CA PHE A 192 -3.93 -24.15 0.71
C PHE A 192 -4.38 -24.16 -0.73
#